data_dc2c692fafe160be2adcab7c283e53af
#
_entry.id   dc2c692fafe160be2adcab7c283e53af
#
_cell.length_a   1.000
_cell.length_b   1.000
_cell.length_c   1.000
_cell.angle_alpha   90.00
_cell.angle_beta   90.00
_cell.angle_gamma   90.00
#
_symmetry.space_group_name_H-M   'P 1'
#
loop_
_entity.id
_entity.type
_entity.pdbx_description
1 polymer ?
#
loop_
_entity_poly.entity_id
_entity_poly.type
_entity_poly.pdbx_seq_one_letter_code
_entity_poly.pdbx_strand_id
1 'polypeptide(L)'
;MKTTFSRLFGTTVVILLATLIMLGTVFQFMVKDYLTTKETEELTNDGRTIAALAAAYNSDSSLYNPNFLTNLDIAGRISGADAVICRANGQVVMCSASPLGCEHQGKFIEGEYVRRVMEEEVSVNTGMIPGLFDDNRYVVAVPIIDGNTMEKLGIVIVSKPM
;
A
#
# COMPACT_ATOMS: atom_id res chain seq x y z
N MET A 1 9.85 45.51 -43.46
CA MET A 1 9.45 45.73 -42.03
C MET A 1 8.66 44.59 -41.39
N LYS A 2 8.41 43.45 -42.08
CA LYS A 2 7.70 42.29 -41.53
C LYS A 2 8.59 41.38 -40.64
N THR A 3 9.88 41.54 -40.60
CA THR A 3 10.79 40.59 -39.99
C THR A 3 11.03 40.77 -38.48
N THR A 4 11.01 42.01 -37.98
CA THR A 4 11.30 42.32 -36.56
C THR A 4 10.11 41.99 -35.65
N PHE A 5 8.90 42.35 -36.08
CA PHE A 5 7.68 42.03 -35.36
C PHE A 5 7.42 40.51 -35.29
N SER A 6 7.64 39.82 -36.41
CA SER A 6 7.48 38.36 -36.49
C SER A 6 8.50 37.61 -35.59
N ARG A 7 9.74 38.12 -35.51
CA ARG A 7 10.76 37.57 -34.63
C ARG A 7 10.42 37.79 -33.15
N LEU A 8 9.99 39.01 -32.79
CA LEU A 8 9.62 39.32 -31.41
C LEU A 8 8.39 38.52 -30.97
N PHE A 9 7.38 38.42 -31.82
CA PHE A 9 6.20 37.60 -31.56
C PHE A 9 6.55 36.12 -31.43
N GLY A 10 7.39 35.58 -32.32
CA GLY A 10 7.83 34.20 -32.28
C GLY A 10 8.60 33.87 -30.99
N THR A 11 9.54 34.74 -30.56
CA THR A 11 10.28 34.53 -29.31
C THR A 11 9.37 34.57 -28.09
N THR A 12 8.39 35.48 -28.04
CA THR A 12 7.44 35.57 -26.94
C THR A 12 6.57 34.30 -26.83
N VAL A 13 6.09 33.79 -27.97
CA VAL A 13 5.28 32.55 -28.01
C VAL A 13 6.12 31.36 -27.56
N VAL A 14 7.39 31.26 -28.00
CA VAL A 14 8.27 30.14 -27.56
C VAL A 14 8.53 30.18 -26.06
N ILE A 15 8.80 31.39 -25.52
CA ILE A 15 9.00 31.55 -24.08
C ILE A 15 7.75 31.17 -23.29
N LEU A 16 6.56 31.62 -23.74
CA LEU A 16 5.28 31.27 -23.13
C LEU A 16 5.02 29.74 -23.15
N LEU A 17 5.27 29.08 -24.26
CA LEU A 17 5.12 27.63 -24.38
C LEU A 17 6.10 26.88 -23.46
N ALA A 18 7.38 27.33 -23.43
CA ALA A 18 8.39 26.73 -22.58
C ALA A 18 8.03 26.85 -21.08
N THR A 19 7.55 28.02 -20.66
CA THR A 19 7.10 28.22 -19.27
C THR A 19 5.89 27.39 -18.93
N LEU A 20 4.94 27.23 -19.85
CA LEU A 20 3.73 26.44 -19.64
C LEU A 20 4.04 24.94 -19.53
N ILE A 21 4.97 24.44 -20.35
CA ILE A 21 5.44 23.04 -20.26
C ILE A 21 6.18 22.82 -18.94
N MET A 22 7.05 23.75 -18.54
CA MET A 22 7.78 23.64 -17.28
C MET A 22 6.84 23.64 -16.08
N LEU A 23 5.86 24.53 -16.06
CA LEU A 23 4.84 24.57 -14.99
C LEU A 23 4.01 23.30 -14.95
N GLY A 24 3.59 22.78 -16.11
CA GLY A 24 2.82 21.53 -16.22
C GLY A 24 3.61 20.33 -15.69
N THR A 25 4.88 20.21 -16.01
CA THR A 25 5.72 19.12 -15.51
C THR A 25 5.93 19.20 -14.00
N VAL A 26 6.24 20.37 -13.45
CA VAL A 26 6.37 20.57 -12.00
C VAL A 26 5.06 20.23 -11.27
N PHE A 27 3.93 20.67 -11.82
CA PHE A 27 2.62 20.37 -11.24
C PHE A 27 2.32 18.86 -11.23
N GLN A 28 2.61 18.14 -12.32
CA GLN A 28 2.42 16.69 -12.38
C GLN A 28 3.28 15.96 -11.35
N PHE A 29 4.55 16.35 -11.18
CA PHE A 29 5.41 15.76 -10.16
C PHE A 29 4.85 16.00 -8.74
N MET A 30 4.45 17.23 -8.45
CA MET A 30 3.92 17.62 -7.14
C MET A 30 2.61 16.87 -6.80
N VAL A 31 1.69 16.75 -7.76
CA VAL A 31 0.43 16.03 -7.57
C VAL A 31 0.69 14.53 -7.37
N LYS A 32 1.57 13.93 -8.16
CA LYS A 32 1.91 12.51 -8.01
C LYS A 32 2.53 12.21 -6.64
N ASP A 33 3.47 13.02 -6.20
CA ASP A 33 4.12 12.86 -4.89
C ASP A 33 3.12 13.02 -3.74
N TYR A 34 2.27 14.04 -3.81
CA TYR A 34 1.22 14.28 -2.83
C TYR A 34 0.22 13.12 -2.75
N LEU A 35 -0.25 12.60 -3.89
CA LEU A 35 -1.18 11.48 -3.91
C LEU A 35 -0.54 10.21 -3.35
N THR A 36 0.69 9.91 -3.73
CA THR A 36 1.41 8.74 -3.22
C THR A 36 1.58 8.82 -1.70
N THR A 37 2.01 9.98 -1.18
CA THR A 37 2.18 10.19 0.26
C THR A 37 0.86 10.04 1.01
N LYS A 38 -0.21 10.63 0.51
CA LYS A 38 -1.54 10.56 1.14
C LYS A 38 -2.08 9.13 1.17
N GLU A 39 -2.05 8.42 0.04
CA GLU A 39 -2.54 7.03 -0.04
C GLU A 39 -1.72 6.10 0.87
N THR A 40 -0.41 6.26 0.92
CA THR A 40 0.43 5.42 1.79
C THR A 40 0.25 5.73 3.28
N GLU A 41 -0.04 6.97 3.64
CA GLU A 41 -0.36 7.35 5.02
C GLU A 41 -1.71 6.76 5.47
N GLU A 42 -2.75 6.82 4.63
CA GLU A 42 -4.04 6.20 4.90
C GLU A 42 -3.89 4.67 5.05
N LEU A 43 -3.19 4.00 4.12
CA LEU A 43 -2.92 2.57 4.18
C LEU A 43 -2.08 2.18 5.42
N THR A 44 -1.19 3.04 5.87
CA THR A 44 -0.39 2.80 7.09
C THR A 44 -1.28 2.79 8.33
N ASN A 45 -2.20 3.74 8.43
CA ASN A 45 -3.15 3.81 9.54
C ASN A 45 -4.10 2.60 9.54
N ASP A 46 -4.61 2.22 8.36
CA ASP A 46 -5.44 1.02 8.21
C ASP A 46 -4.65 -0.24 8.59
N GLY A 47 -3.42 -0.38 8.11
CA GLY A 47 -2.54 -1.50 8.43
C GLY A 47 -2.28 -1.63 9.92
N ARG A 48 -1.99 -0.53 10.61
CA ARG A 48 -1.80 -0.52 12.08
C ARG A 48 -3.07 -0.91 12.82
N THR A 49 -4.22 -0.41 12.39
CA THR A 49 -5.52 -0.75 12.99
C THR A 49 -5.82 -2.25 12.81
N ILE A 50 -5.63 -2.78 11.61
CA ILE A 50 -5.83 -4.20 11.33
C ILE A 50 -4.82 -5.05 12.11
N ALA A 51 -3.55 -4.64 12.23
CA ALA A 51 -2.54 -5.34 13.00
C ALA A 51 -2.89 -5.42 14.49
N ALA A 52 -3.37 -4.32 15.06
CA ALA A 52 -3.84 -4.28 16.44
C ALA A 52 -5.05 -5.19 16.67
N LEU A 53 -6.01 -5.20 15.74
CA LEU A 53 -7.16 -6.10 15.79
C LEU A 53 -6.71 -7.56 15.64
N ALA A 54 -5.82 -7.87 14.70
CA ALA A 54 -5.29 -9.23 14.52
C ALA A 54 -4.60 -9.74 15.78
N ALA A 55 -3.82 -8.91 16.46
CA ALA A 55 -3.21 -9.25 17.73
C ALA A 55 -4.25 -9.52 18.84
N ALA A 56 -5.31 -8.71 18.91
CA ALA A 56 -6.37 -8.86 19.89
C ALA A 56 -7.20 -10.16 19.69
N TYR A 57 -7.38 -10.59 18.44
CA TYR A 57 -8.09 -11.83 18.10
C TYR A 57 -7.20 -13.08 18.09
N ASN A 58 -5.90 -12.93 18.35
CA ASN A 58 -4.96 -14.05 18.42
C ASN A 58 -5.12 -14.83 19.73
N SER A 59 -6.03 -15.80 19.76
CA SER A 59 -6.35 -16.56 20.98
C SER A 59 -5.52 -17.82 21.20
N ASP A 60 -4.88 -18.38 20.16
CA ASP A 60 -4.15 -19.65 20.25
C ASP A 60 -2.89 -19.70 19.35
N SER A 61 -2.18 -18.58 19.21
CA SER A 61 -1.04 -18.44 18.28
C SER A 61 -1.41 -18.72 16.80
N SER A 62 -2.71 -18.79 16.53
CA SER A 62 -3.28 -19.06 15.23
C SER A 62 -3.89 -17.79 14.67
N LEU A 63 -3.22 -16.92 14.01
CA LEU A 63 -3.79 -15.69 13.41
C LEU A 63 -5.09 -15.89 12.59
N TYR A 64 -5.60 -17.10 12.51
CA TYR A 64 -6.86 -17.43 11.88
C TYR A 64 -8.02 -17.36 12.89
N ASN A 65 -8.93 -16.41 12.68
CA ASN A 65 -10.14 -16.29 13.47
C ASN A 65 -11.33 -15.91 12.55
N PRO A 66 -12.40 -16.75 12.47
CA PRO A 66 -13.54 -16.49 11.59
C PRO A 66 -14.29 -15.18 11.90
N ASN A 67 -14.36 -14.78 13.17
CA ASN A 67 -14.98 -13.51 13.55
C ASN A 67 -14.15 -12.32 13.09
N PHE A 68 -12.83 -12.44 13.16
CA PHE A 68 -11.93 -11.42 12.66
C PHE A 68 -11.98 -11.31 11.12
N LEU A 69 -12.16 -12.42 10.42
CA LEU A 69 -12.30 -12.43 8.95
C LEU A 69 -13.47 -11.55 8.49
N THR A 70 -14.60 -11.59 9.19
CA THR A 70 -15.76 -10.73 8.88
C THR A 70 -15.40 -9.24 9.06
N ASN A 71 -14.70 -8.89 10.13
CA ASN A 71 -14.28 -7.52 10.39
C ASN A 71 -13.24 -7.06 9.36
N LEU A 72 -12.36 -7.94 8.94
CA LEU A 72 -11.35 -7.68 7.91
C LEU A 72 -11.99 -7.42 6.54
N ASP A 73 -13.02 -8.19 6.15
CA ASP A 73 -13.78 -7.97 4.92
C ASP A 73 -14.50 -6.61 4.95
N ILE A 74 -15.14 -6.28 6.07
CA ILE A 74 -15.81 -4.98 6.24
C ILE A 74 -14.78 -3.84 6.15
N ALA A 75 -13.65 -3.95 6.83
CA ALA A 75 -12.60 -2.93 6.79
C ALA A 75 -12.06 -2.74 5.37
N GLY A 76 -11.76 -3.81 4.65
CA GLY A 76 -11.30 -3.76 3.26
C GLY A 76 -12.30 -3.08 2.32
N ARG A 77 -13.61 -3.38 2.47
CA ARG A 77 -14.66 -2.73 1.68
C ARG A 77 -14.82 -1.24 1.97
N ILE A 78 -14.68 -0.83 3.21
CA ILE A 78 -14.80 0.59 3.60
C ILE A 78 -13.60 1.39 3.10
N SER A 79 -12.38 0.87 3.28
CA SER A 79 -11.15 1.55 2.86
C SER A 79 -10.89 1.46 1.35
N GLY A 80 -11.58 0.54 0.64
CA GLY A 80 -11.28 0.23 -0.75
C GLY A 80 -9.89 -0.37 -0.95
N ALA A 81 -9.35 -1.00 0.09
CA ALA A 81 -8.03 -1.62 0.11
C ALA A 81 -8.16 -3.12 0.38
N ASP A 82 -7.27 -3.90 -0.23
CA ASP A 82 -7.14 -5.31 0.07
C ASP A 82 -6.18 -5.51 1.23
N ALA A 83 -6.61 -6.24 2.25
CA ALA A 83 -5.78 -6.58 3.40
C ALA A 83 -5.49 -8.08 3.42
N VAL A 84 -4.23 -8.43 3.63
CA VAL A 84 -3.73 -9.80 3.69
C VAL A 84 -2.95 -9.99 4.98
N ILE A 85 -3.25 -11.07 5.70
CA ILE A 85 -2.58 -11.42 6.94
C ILE A 85 -1.70 -12.64 6.71
N CYS A 86 -0.43 -12.49 7.08
CA CYS A 86 0.57 -13.52 6.95
C CYS A 86 1.21 -13.84 8.30
N ARG A 87 1.56 -15.09 8.50
CA ARG A 87 2.39 -15.51 9.63
C ARG A 87 3.84 -15.03 9.48
N ALA A 88 4.59 -15.13 10.55
CA ALA A 88 6.03 -14.83 10.55
C ALA A 88 6.85 -15.64 9.54
N ASN A 89 6.37 -16.84 9.15
CA ASN A 89 6.99 -17.66 8.11
C ASN A 89 6.60 -17.28 6.68
N GLY A 90 5.79 -16.22 6.50
CA GLY A 90 5.32 -15.75 5.19
C GLY A 90 4.07 -16.45 4.66
N GLN A 91 3.49 -17.40 5.38
CA GLN A 91 2.26 -18.07 4.95
C GLN A 91 1.06 -17.15 5.08
N VAL A 92 0.31 -16.98 4.01
CA VAL A 92 -0.95 -16.24 3.99
C VAL A 92 -2.01 -17.02 4.74
N VAL A 93 -2.63 -16.39 5.74
CA VAL A 93 -3.65 -16.97 6.61
C VAL A 93 -5.05 -16.52 6.21
N MET A 94 -5.21 -15.22 5.99
CA MET A 94 -6.50 -14.58 5.67
C MET A 94 -6.30 -13.41 4.71
N CYS A 95 -7.36 -13.08 3.97
CA CYS A 95 -7.42 -11.83 3.20
C CYS A 95 -8.85 -11.27 3.14
N SER A 96 -8.97 -9.96 2.96
CA SER A 96 -10.25 -9.26 2.87
C SER A 96 -10.99 -9.47 1.55
N ALA A 97 -10.31 -9.92 0.50
CA ALA A 97 -10.85 -9.98 -0.85
C ALA A 97 -11.96 -11.01 -1.08
N SER A 98 -12.16 -11.97 -0.17
CA SER A 98 -13.27 -12.92 -0.27
C SER A 98 -13.61 -13.57 1.07
N PRO A 99 -14.84 -13.40 1.57
CA PRO A 99 -15.29 -14.07 2.80
C PRO A 99 -15.47 -15.59 2.64
N LEU A 100 -15.51 -16.09 1.39
CA LEU A 100 -15.74 -17.52 1.08
C LEU A 100 -14.44 -18.29 0.82
N GLY A 101 -13.30 -17.65 0.88
CA GLY A 101 -11.98 -18.23 0.62
C GLY A 101 -11.10 -17.27 -0.17
N CYS A 102 -9.94 -17.02 0.37
CA CYS A 102 -8.94 -16.16 -0.25
C CYS A 102 -8.13 -16.98 -1.24
N GLU A 103 -8.04 -16.55 -2.49
CA GLU A 103 -7.19 -17.21 -3.51
C GLU A 103 -5.71 -17.28 -3.12
N HIS A 104 -5.31 -16.44 -2.18
CA HIS A 104 -3.95 -16.35 -1.67
C HIS A 104 -3.73 -17.22 -0.42
N GLN A 105 -4.80 -17.76 0.18
CA GLN A 105 -4.70 -18.54 1.41
C GLN A 105 -3.80 -19.78 1.22
N GLY A 106 -2.83 -19.93 2.10
CA GLY A 106 -1.85 -20.99 2.04
C GLY A 106 -0.67 -20.73 1.11
N LYS A 107 -0.69 -19.67 0.27
CA LYS A 107 0.48 -19.23 -0.49
C LYS A 107 1.53 -18.67 0.46
N PHE A 108 2.77 -18.66 -0.01
CA PHE A 108 3.90 -18.10 0.72
C PHE A 108 4.41 -16.84 0.03
N ILE A 109 4.64 -15.81 0.81
CA ILE A 109 5.33 -14.60 0.38
C ILE A 109 6.83 -14.81 0.56
N GLU A 110 7.64 -14.13 -0.22
CA GLU A 110 9.08 -14.19 -0.14
C GLU A 110 9.58 -13.88 1.28
N GLY A 111 10.33 -14.83 1.87
CA GLY A 111 10.76 -14.74 3.26
C GLY A 111 11.64 -13.54 3.57
N GLU A 112 12.40 -13.04 2.58
CA GLU A 112 13.20 -11.83 2.73
C GLU A 112 12.33 -10.58 2.90
N TYR A 113 11.22 -10.50 2.16
CA TYR A 113 10.24 -9.42 2.33
C TYR A 113 9.63 -9.42 3.72
N VAL A 114 9.18 -10.60 4.19
CA VAL A 114 8.61 -10.74 5.54
C VAL A 114 9.60 -10.36 6.61
N ARG A 115 10.86 -10.82 6.49
CA ARG A 115 11.92 -10.49 7.45
C ARG A 115 12.17 -8.98 7.51
N ARG A 116 12.22 -8.31 6.36
CA ARG A 116 12.39 -6.84 6.30
C ARG A 116 11.26 -6.13 7.02
N VAL A 117 10.00 -6.49 6.76
CA VAL A 117 8.82 -5.91 7.45
C VAL A 117 8.87 -6.18 8.95
N MET A 118 9.35 -7.36 9.35
CA MET A 118 9.51 -7.70 10.76
C MET A 118 10.61 -6.88 11.45
N GLU A 119 11.64 -6.46 10.73
CA GLU A 119 12.74 -5.62 11.26
C GLU A 119 12.33 -4.15 11.30
N GLU A 120 11.60 -3.69 10.27
CA GLU A 120 11.03 -2.34 10.15
C GLU A 120 9.67 -2.26 10.87
N GLU A 121 9.33 -1.11 11.42
CA GLU A 121 7.99 -0.92 12.02
C GLU A 121 6.89 -0.76 10.96
N VAL A 122 7.25 -0.25 9.79
CA VAL A 122 6.37 -0.05 8.64
C VAL A 122 7.21 -0.14 7.37
N SER A 123 6.78 -0.98 6.45
CA SER A 123 7.38 -1.05 5.11
C SER A 123 6.39 -0.52 4.08
N VAL A 124 6.79 0.53 3.37
CA VAL A 124 5.99 1.15 2.30
C VAL A 124 6.64 0.82 0.97
N ASN A 125 5.86 0.28 0.05
CA ASN A 125 6.32 -0.04 -1.30
C ASN A 125 5.27 0.36 -2.35
N THR A 126 5.73 0.58 -3.57
CA THR A 126 4.86 0.78 -4.74
C THR A 126 5.28 -0.21 -5.82
N GLY A 127 4.33 -1.01 -6.28
CA GLY A 127 4.59 -2.02 -7.29
C GLY A 127 3.85 -3.32 -7.07
N MET A 128 4.38 -4.39 -7.64
CA MET A 128 3.84 -5.74 -7.52
C MET A 128 4.45 -6.45 -6.30
N ILE A 129 3.67 -7.33 -5.67
CA ILE A 129 4.19 -8.30 -4.70
C ILE A 129 4.14 -9.68 -5.35
N PRO A 130 5.30 -10.26 -5.70
CA PRO A 130 5.34 -11.58 -6.32
C PRO A 130 4.62 -12.63 -5.49
N GLY A 131 3.72 -13.37 -6.12
CA GLY A 131 2.92 -14.41 -5.48
C GLY A 131 1.67 -13.92 -4.76
N LEU A 132 1.45 -12.61 -4.67
CA LEU A 132 0.26 -12.03 -4.04
C LEU A 132 -0.54 -11.16 -5.01
N PHE A 133 0.10 -10.18 -5.65
CA PHE A 133 -0.54 -9.25 -6.59
C PHE A 133 0.33 -9.08 -7.83
N ASP A 134 -0.28 -9.24 -9.00
CA ASP A 134 0.39 -9.12 -10.30
C ASP A 134 0.22 -7.72 -10.94
N ASP A 135 -0.53 -6.83 -10.29
CA ASP A 135 -0.77 -5.45 -10.69
C ASP A 135 0.05 -4.45 -9.85
N ASN A 136 0.21 -3.23 -10.38
CA ASN A 136 0.88 -2.16 -9.65
C ASN A 136 -0.04 -1.61 -8.56
N ARG A 137 0.45 -1.62 -7.32
CA ARG A 137 -0.30 -1.21 -6.14
C ARG A 137 0.51 -0.29 -5.23
N TYR A 138 -0.19 0.54 -4.47
CA TYR A 138 0.34 1.07 -3.22
C TYR A 138 0.27 -0.03 -2.18
N VAL A 139 1.37 -0.32 -1.54
CA VAL A 139 1.48 -1.43 -0.59
C VAL A 139 2.11 -0.93 0.70
N VAL A 140 1.46 -1.21 1.80
CA VAL A 140 2.00 -0.98 3.13
C VAL A 140 1.96 -2.30 3.90
N ALA A 141 3.05 -2.65 4.52
CA ALA A 141 3.15 -3.82 5.39
C ALA A 141 3.55 -3.39 6.80
N VAL A 142 2.85 -3.96 7.78
CA VAL A 142 2.99 -3.63 9.21
C VAL A 142 3.11 -4.93 10.01
N PRO A 143 4.03 -5.05 10.98
CA PRO A 143 4.12 -6.23 11.83
C PRO A 143 2.94 -6.31 12.80
N ILE A 144 2.48 -7.52 13.06
CA ILE A 144 1.49 -7.83 14.10
C ILE A 144 2.28 -8.14 15.38
N ILE A 145 2.08 -7.33 16.40
CA ILE A 145 2.80 -7.45 17.67
C ILE A 145 1.80 -7.83 18.76
N ASP A 146 2.06 -8.91 19.47
CA ASP A 146 1.27 -9.28 20.65
C ASP A 146 1.44 -8.22 21.74
N GLY A 147 0.33 -7.68 22.22
CA GLY A 147 0.34 -6.60 23.23
C GLY A 147 0.87 -7.04 24.60
N ASN A 148 0.90 -8.33 24.91
CA ASN A 148 1.33 -8.86 26.19
C ASN A 148 2.80 -9.32 26.17
N THR A 149 3.18 -10.02 25.10
CA THR A 149 4.53 -10.63 25.00
C THR A 149 5.50 -9.81 24.19
N MET A 150 5.01 -8.81 23.46
CA MET A 150 5.78 -8.03 22.47
C MET A 150 6.39 -8.90 21.36
N GLU A 151 5.90 -10.13 21.21
CA GLU A 151 6.32 -11.04 20.15
C GLU A 151 5.68 -10.64 18.82
N LYS A 152 6.46 -10.73 17.73
CA LYS A 152 5.97 -10.47 16.37
C LYS A 152 5.34 -11.74 15.81
N LEU A 153 4.02 -11.75 15.73
CA LEU A 153 3.20 -12.90 15.33
C LEU A 153 3.16 -13.12 13.82
N GLY A 154 3.30 -12.02 13.06
CA GLY A 154 3.19 -12.03 11.62
C GLY A 154 3.19 -10.61 11.06
N ILE A 155 2.66 -10.46 9.85
CA ILE A 155 2.53 -9.16 9.18
C ILE A 155 1.13 -8.99 8.59
N VAL A 156 0.68 -7.76 8.55
CA VAL A 156 -0.47 -7.31 7.74
C VAL A 156 0.07 -6.59 6.52
N ILE A 157 -0.44 -6.94 5.36
CA ILE A 157 -0.18 -6.23 4.11
C ILE A 157 -1.50 -5.58 3.68
N VAL A 158 -1.50 -4.28 3.53
CA VAL A 158 -2.64 -3.51 3.00
C VAL A 158 -2.24 -2.93 1.67
N SER A 159 -3.08 -3.11 0.66
CA SER A 159 -2.77 -2.68 -0.69
C SER A 159 -3.98 -2.09 -1.41
N LYS A 160 -3.72 -1.10 -2.27
CA LYS A 160 -4.72 -0.45 -3.11
C LYS A 160 -4.18 -0.36 -4.55
N PRO A 161 -5.00 -0.71 -5.57
CA PRO A 161 -4.60 -0.52 -6.97
C PRO A 161 -4.25 0.94 -7.27
N MET A 162 -3.25 1.17 -8.13
CA MET A 162 -2.84 2.50 -8.60
C MET A 162 -3.76 3.04 -9.67
#